data_236e6ea45f08acdc6dd2b2667a682d29
#
_entry.id   236e6ea45f08acdc6dd2b2667a682d29
#
_cell.length_a   1.000
_cell.length_b   1.000
_cell.length_c   1.000
_cell.angle_alpha   90.00
_cell.angle_beta   90.00
_cell.angle_gamma   90.00
#
_symmetry.space_group_name_H-M   'P 1'
#
loop_
_entity.id
_entity.type
_entity.pdbx_description
1 polymer ?
#
loop_
_entity_poly.entity_id
_entity_poly.type
_entity_poly.pdbx_seq_one_letter_code
_entity_poly.pdbx_strand_id
1 'polypeptide(L)'
;MGARTVSGTSGRLLIVDDSSTIRRSIERHIFSDRLTEIYQAANGREAMELFERYCPEFVTMDLTMPEMDGLTCISKMMALKPDTRLMVISALGDAETAIEAVERGANEYVVKPFSAEDLNLALANLVGA
;
A
#
# COMPACT_ATOMS: atom_id res chain seq x y z
N MET A 1 20.77 -18.04 8.30
CA MET A 1 20.62 -17.78 7.75
C MET A 1 20.11 -17.48 7.43
N GLY A 2 19.87 -17.60 7.35
CA GLY A 2 19.40 -17.44 6.78
C GLY A 2 18.69 -17.00 6.66
N ALA A 3 18.55 -17.11 6.82
CA ALA A 3 17.88 -16.84 6.47
C ALA A 3 17.27 -16.27 6.49
N ARG A 4 17.40 -16.23 6.72
CA ARG A 4 16.89 -15.79 6.44
C ARG A 4 16.18 -15.41 6.25
N THR A 5 16.24 -15.57 6.46
CA THR A 5 15.70 -15.28 6.05
C THR A 5 15.13 -14.80 5.85
N VAL A 6 15.20 -14.82 6.32
CA VAL A 6 14.80 -14.44 5.83
C VAL A 6 14.18 -14.11 5.28
N SER A 7 14.49 -14.32 5.35
CA SER A 7 14.05 -14.18 4.59
C SER A 7 13.08 -13.67 4.04
N GLY A 8 12.99 -13.79 3.57
CA GLY A 8 11.87 -13.45 2.73
C GLY A 8 10.89 -12.47 3.26
N THR A 9 11.01 -12.14 4.40
CA THR A 9 10.15 -11.15 5.01
C THR A 9 10.85 -9.81 4.95
N SER A 10 10.77 -9.19 3.78
CA SER A 10 11.50 -7.95 3.57
C SER A 10 11.02 -6.81 4.46
N GLY A 11 9.72 -6.76 4.72
CA GLY A 11 9.16 -5.63 5.47
C GLY A 11 9.21 -4.33 4.69
N ARG A 12 9.29 -4.39 3.38
CA ARG A 12 9.31 -3.20 2.53
C ARG A 12 7.89 -2.71 2.29
N LEU A 13 7.70 -1.41 2.48
CA LEU A 13 6.42 -0.75 2.27
C LEU A 13 6.57 0.27 1.14
N LEU A 14 5.64 0.25 0.20
CA LEU A 14 5.55 1.26 -0.84
C LEU A 14 4.30 2.09 -0.59
N ILE A 15 4.48 3.41 -0.43
CA ILE A 15 3.38 4.35 -0.21
C ILE A 15 3.13 5.08 -1.52
N VAL A 16 1.92 4.92 -2.08
CA VAL A 16 1.55 5.52 -3.37
C VAL A 16 0.43 6.52 -3.18
N ASP A 17 0.72 7.79 -3.43
CA ASP A 17 -0.24 8.88 -3.32
C ASP A 17 0.35 10.08 -4.06
N ASP A 18 -0.48 10.82 -4.81
CA ASP A 18 0.04 11.97 -5.55
C ASP A 18 0.32 13.18 -4.66
N SER A 19 -0.14 13.15 -3.42
CA SER A 19 0.11 14.23 -2.46
C SER A 19 1.32 13.92 -1.57
N SER A 20 2.37 14.72 -1.69
CA SER A 20 3.56 14.53 -0.85
C SER A 20 3.22 14.73 0.62
N THR A 21 2.27 15.62 0.92
CA THR A 21 1.84 15.85 2.30
C THR A 21 1.22 14.59 2.89
N ILE A 22 0.36 13.93 2.12
CA ILE A 22 -0.28 12.70 2.57
C ILE A 22 0.76 11.58 2.72
N ARG A 23 1.68 11.44 1.75
CA ARG A 23 2.72 10.42 1.85
C ARG A 23 3.56 10.59 3.12
N ARG A 24 3.95 11.83 3.41
CA ARG A 24 4.73 12.10 4.63
C ARG A 24 3.91 11.86 5.89
N SER A 25 2.61 12.17 5.84
CA SER A 25 1.73 11.91 6.97
C SER A 25 1.62 10.41 7.25
N ILE A 26 1.44 9.63 6.20
CA ILE A 26 1.37 8.17 6.34
C ILE A 26 2.67 7.66 6.95
N GLU A 27 3.80 8.02 6.36
CA GLU A 27 5.09 7.54 6.84
C GLU A 27 5.34 7.91 8.30
N ARG A 28 4.95 9.14 8.67
CA ARG A 28 5.18 9.63 10.04
C ARG A 28 4.31 8.91 11.06
N HIS A 29 3.09 8.52 10.68
CA HIS A 29 2.13 7.99 11.64
C HIS A 29 2.08 6.46 11.71
N ILE A 30 2.60 5.76 10.71
CA ILE A 30 2.58 4.29 10.76
C ILE A 30 3.65 3.78 11.72
N PHE A 31 3.32 2.69 12.39
CA PHE A 31 4.24 2.07 13.33
C PHE A 31 4.10 0.56 13.27
N SER A 32 5.18 -0.13 12.93
CA SER A 32 5.22 -1.59 12.95
C SER A 32 6.67 -2.05 12.92
N ASP A 33 7.01 -3.00 13.77
CA ASP A 33 8.34 -3.62 13.78
C ASP A 33 8.59 -4.41 12.51
N ARG A 34 7.52 -4.74 11.76
CA ARG A 34 7.63 -5.51 10.52
C ARG A 34 8.18 -4.68 9.37
N LEU A 35 8.10 -3.34 9.47
CA LEU A 35 8.52 -2.46 8.39
C LEU A 35 9.99 -2.08 8.53
N THR A 36 10.79 -2.41 7.52
CA THR A 36 12.23 -2.15 7.53
C THR A 36 12.66 -1.08 6.53
N GLU A 37 11.91 -0.94 5.43
CA GLU A 37 12.22 0.05 4.40
C GLU A 37 10.92 0.64 3.87
N ILE A 38 10.93 1.95 3.60
CA ILE A 38 9.74 2.64 3.09
C ILE A 38 10.12 3.40 1.84
N TYR A 39 9.34 3.19 0.78
CA TYR A 39 9.49 3.87 -0.49
C TYR A 39 8.24 4.68 -0.77
N GLN A 40 8.35 5.78 -1.52
CA GLN A 40 7.21 6.61 -1.88
C GLN A 40 7.15 6.82 -3.38
N ALA A 41 5.94 6.78 -3.92
CA ALA A 41 5.68 7.03 -5.33
C ALA A 41 4.54 8.05 -5.44
N ALA A 42 4.68 8.97 -6.39
CA ALA A 42 3.72 10.07 -6.57
C ALA A 42 2.67 9.78 -7.65
N ASN A 43 2.81 8.69 -8.38
CA ASN A 43 1.87 8.32 -9.42
C ASN A 43 1.99 6.84 -9.72
N GLY A 44 1.08 6.33 -10.55
CA GLY A 44 1.02 4.90 -10.84
C GLY A 44 2.25 4.38 -11.58
N ARG A 45 2.81 5.19 -12.48
CA ARG A 45 3.98 4.77 -13.23
C ARG A 45 5.18 4.60 -12.31
N GLU A 46 5.44 5.59 -11.45
CA GLU A 46 6.49 5.49 -10.44
C GLU A 46 6.28 4.29 -9.53
N ALA A 47 5.01 4.09 -9.13
CA ALA A 47 4.67 2.99 -8.25
C ALA A 47 5.05 1.65 -8.87
N MET A 48 4.74 1.46 -10.14
CA MET A 48 5.06 0.20 -10.82
C MET A 48 6.56 0.02 -10.97
N GLU A 49 7.30 1.10 -11.24
CA GLU A 49 8.77 1.03 -11.33
C GLU A 49 9.39 0.60 -10.01
N LEU A 50 8.94 1.19 -8.91
CA LEU A 50 9.45 0.85 -7.59
C LEU A 50 9.00 -0.55 -7.16
N PHE A 51 7.76 -0.90 -7.51
CA PHE A 51 7.22 -2.22 -7.20
C PHE A 51 8.04 -3.33 -7.87
N GLU A 52 8.39 -3.15 -9.13
CA GLU A 52 9.16 -4.15 -9.85
C GLU A 52 10.62 -4.21 -9.38
N ARG A 53 11.17 -3.06 -8.98
CA ARG A 53 12.56 -3.00 -8.54
C ARG A 53 12.76 -3.58 -7.14
N TYR A 54 11.88 -3.22 -6.21
CA TYR A 54 12.09 -3.56 -4.80
C TYR A 54 11.16 -4.64 -4.27
N CYS A 55 10.17 -5.04 -5.03
CA CYS A 55 9.23 -6.10 -4.66
C CYS A 55 8.69 -5.93 -3.24
N PRO A 56 8.09 -4.78 -2.92
CA PRO A 56 7.61 -4.55 -1.55
C PRO A 56 6.56 -5.57 -1.15
N GLU A 57 6.60 -5.97 0.10
CA GLU A 57 5.63 -6.91 0.66
C GLU A 57 4.30 -6.21 0.92
N PHE A 58 4.37 -4.92 1.28
CA PHE A 58 3.20 -4.12 1.64
C PHE A 58 3.10 -2.88 0.78
N VAL A 59 1.87 -2.49 0.43
CA VAL A 59 1.61 -1.30 -0.39
C VAL A 59 0.43 -0.53 0.20
N THR A 60 0.55 0.80 0.29
CA THR A 60 -0.62 1.65 0.49
C THR A 60 -0.89 2.35 -0.83
N MET A 61 -2.15 2.38 -1.26
CA MET A 61 -2.52 2.85 -2.60
C MET A 61 -3.66 3.85 -2.55
N ASP A 62 -3.39 5.05 -3.06
CA ASP A 62 -4.45 6.03 -3.33
C ASP A 62 -5.11 5.65 -4.66
N LEU A 63 -6.42 5.77 -4.73
CA LEU A 63 -7.15 5.39 -5.94
C LEU A 63 -7.24 6.51 -6.97
N THR A 64 -7.18 7.76 -6.52
CA THR A 64 -7.35 8.93 -7.40
C THR A 64 -6.00 9.57 -7.70
N MET A 65 -5.41 9.21 -8.84
CA MET A 65 -4.10 9.74 -9.23
C MET A 65 -4.07 10.02 -10.72
N PRO A 66 -3.24 10.97 -11.17
CA PRO A 66 -3.06 11.19 -12.60
C PRO A 66 -2.30 10.03 -13.24
N GLU A 67 -2.42 9.91 -14.54
CA GLU A 67 -1.76 8.93 -15.41
C GLU A 67 -2.32 7.53 -15.25
N MET A 68 -2.02 6.86 -14.14
CA MET A 68 -2.54 5.51 -13.90
C MET A 68 -3.24 5.51 -12.55
N ASP A 69 -4.54 5.23 -12.53
CA ASP A 69 -5.29 5.22 -11.28
C ASP A 69 -4.93 4.02 -10.40
N GLY A 70 -5.34 4.10 -9.14
CA GLY A 70 -4.97 3.09 -8.16
C GLY A 70 -5.56 1.72 -8.41
N LEU A 71 -6.79 1.65 -8.94
CA LEU A 71 -7.40 0.35 -9.23
C LEU A 71 -6.62 -0.39 -10.30
N THR A 72 -6.15 0.32 -11.33
CA THR A 72 -5.31 -0.27 -12.37
C THR A 72 -3.98 -0.75 -11.78
N CYS A 73 -3.38 0.06 -10.89
CA CYS A 73 -2.14 -0.34 -10.22
C CYS A 73 -2.33 -1.62 -9.41
N ILE A 74 -3.43 -1.71 -8.66
CA ILE A 74 -3.71 -2.90 -7.86
C ILE A 74 -3.75 -4.14 -8.75
N SER A 75 -4.47 -4.07 -9.86
CA SER A 75 -4.58 -5.20 -10.78
C SER A 75 -3.23 -5.62 -11.32
N LYS A 76 -2.40 -4.64 -11.70
CA LYS A 76 -1.07 -4.94 -12.25
C LYS A 76 -0.14 -5.52 -11.18
N MET A 77 -0.17 -4.98 -9.98
CA MET A 77 0.66 -5.48 -8.89
C MET A 77 0.29 -6.90 -8.52
N MET A 78 -1.01 -7.18 -8.43
CA MET A 78 -1.48 -8.52 -8.07
C MET A 78 -1.19 -9.55 -9.16
N ALA A 79 -1.15 -9.12 -10.43
CA ALA A 79 -0.77 -10.02 -11.51
C ALA A 79 0.71 -10.39 -11.42
N LEU A 80 1.55 -9.46 -10.98
CA LEU A 80 3.00 -9.70 -10.86
C LEU A 80 3.36 -10.44 -9.57
N LYS A 81 2.70 -10.11 -8.47
CA LYS A 81 3.04 -10.67 -7.17
C LYS A 81 1.76 -10.84 -6.35
N PRO A 82 1.05 -11.97 -6.55
CA PRO A 82 -0.27 -12.17 -5.93
C PRO A 82 -0.28 -12.17 -4.40
N ASP A 83 0.85 -12.39 -3.77
CA ASP A 83 0.92 -12.38 -2.30
C ASP A 83 1.20 -10.99 -1.72
N THR A 84 1.24 -9.96 -2.55
CA THR A 84 1.36 -8.58 -2.07
C THR A 84 0.19 -8.24 -1.16
N ARG A 85 0.46 -7.59 -0.05
CA ARG A 85 -0.57 -7.13 0.87
C ARG A 85 -0.79 -5.64 0.66
N LEU A 86 -2.00 -5.27 0.34
CA LEU A 86 -2.28 -3.93 -0.14
C LEU A 86 -3.43 -3.29 0.63
N MET A 87 -3.18 -2.05 1.08
CA MET A 87 -4.16 -1.22 1.77
C MET A 87 -4.51 -0.03 0.89
N VAL A 88 -5.78 0.17 0.62
CA VAL A 88 -6.23 1.39 -0.07
C VAL A 88 -6.38 2.50 0.96
N ILE A 89 -5.89 3.70 0.63
CA ILE A 89 -6.09 4.91 1.44
C ILE A 89 -6.60 5.96 0.47
N SER A 90 -7.90 6.24 0.51
CA SER A 90 -8.54 7.08 -0.51
C SER A 90 -9.62 7.96 0.08
N ALA A 91 -9.90 9.08 -0.60
CA ALA A 91 -11.03 9.93 -0.25
C ALA A 91 -12.36 9.32 -0.70
N LEU A 92 -12.32 8.31 -1.58
CA LEU A 92 -13.53 7.65 -2.09
C LEU A 92 -14.04 6.64 -1.07
N GLY A 93 -15.16 6.97 -0.43
CA GLY A 93 -15.71 6.12 0.63
C GLY A 93 -16.96 5.35 0.25
N ASP A 94 -17.31 5.31 -1.04
CA ASP A 94 -18.50 4.61 -1.49
C ASP A 94 -18.29 3.10 -1.53
N ALA A 95 -19.38 2.37 -1.28
CA ALA A 95 -19.31 0.91 -1.20
C ALA A 95 -18.88 0.25 -2.51
N GLU A 96 -19.31 0.80 -3.64
CA GLU A 96 -18.95 0.23 -4.94
C GLU A 96 -17.45 0.24 -5.18
N THR A 97 -16.81 1.36 -4.87
CA THR A 97 -15.36 1.49 -5.04
C THR A 97 -14.62 0.55 -4.10
N ALA A 98 -15.08 0.45 -2.86
CA ALA A 98 -14.45 -0.43 -1.89
C ALA A 98 -14.55 -1.89 -2.32
N ILE A 99 -15.72 -2.30 -2.82
CA ILE A 99 -15.92 -3.67 -3.30
C ILE A 99 -15.00 -3.94 -4.48
N GLU A 100 -14.92 -3.01 -5.43
CA GLU A 100 -14.06 -3.20 -6.60
C GLU A 100 -12.59 -3.31 -6.20
N ALA A 101 -12.14 -2.49 -5.24
CA ALA A 101 -10.76 -2.56 -4.76
C ALA A 101 -10.46 -3.93 -4.17
N VAL A 102 -11.38 -4.45 -3.34
CA VAL A 102 -11.21 -5.76 -2.73
C VAL A 102 -11.21 -6.86 -3.78
N GLU A 103 -12.09 -6.76 -4.77
CA GLU A 103 -12.15 -7.75 -5.85
C GLU A 103 -10.86 -7.80 -6.65
N ARG A 104 -10.15 -6.67 -6.74
CA ARG A 104 -8.88 -6.62 -7.44
C ARG A 104 -7.70 -7.04 -6.57
N GLY A 105 -7.92 -7.22 -5.27
CA GLY A 105 -6.88 -7.76 -4.39
C GLY A 105 -6.54 -6.95 -3.16
N ALA A 106 -7.22 -5.82 -2.92
CA ALA A 106 -6.95 -5.02 -1.72
C ALA A 106 -7.36 -5.78 -0.47
N ASN A 107 -6.55 -5.70 0.57
CA ASN A 107 -6.80 -6.38 1.85
C ASN A 107 -7.46 -5.46 2.87
N GLU A 108 -7.15 -4.15 2.82
CA GLU A 108 -7.66 -3.17 3.76
C GLU A 108 -8.07 -1.92 3.01
N TYR A 109 -8.99 -1.14 3.60
CA TYR A 109 -9.47 0.09 2.98
C TYR A 109 -9.64 1.16 4.06
N VAL A 110 -8.92 2.27 3.91
CA VAL A 110 -8.95 3.39 4.85
C VAL A 110 -9.42 4.63 4.11
N VAL A 111 -10.41 5.34 4.65
CA VAL A 111 -10.98 6.53 4.01
C VAL A 111 -10.33 7.78 4.58
N LYS A 112 -9.95 8.71 3.69
CA LYS A 112 -9.41 10.01 4.09
C LYS A 112 -10.57 10.93 4.50
N PRO A 113 -10.37 11.81 5.48
CA PRO A 113 -9.19 11.92 6.32
C PRO A 113 -9.14 10.80 7.35
N PHE A 114 -7.96 10.30 7.63
CA PHE A 114 -7.77 9.19 8.55
C PHE A 114 -7.07 9.66 9.82
N SER A 115 -7.32 8.96 10.93
CA SER A 115 -6.56 9.18 12.15
C SER A 115 -5.36 8.23 12.17
N ALA A 116 -4.37 8.54 13.01
CA ALA A 116 -3.25 7.63 13.20
C ALA A 116 -3.73 6.28 13.71
N GLU A 117 -4.77 6.30 14.54
CA GLU A 117 -5.35 5.08 15.10
C GLU A 117 -5.96 4.20 14.01
N ASP A 118 -6.78 4.80 13.13
CA ASP A 118 -7.40 4.08 12.02
C ASP A 118 -6.34 3.47 11.11
N LEU A 119 -5.32 4.27 10.81
CA LEU A 119 -4.24 3.83 9.93
C LEU A 119 -3.48 2.65 10.51
N ASN A 120 -3.13 2.73 11.80
CA ASN A 120 -2.36 1.68 12.43
C ASN A 120 -3.17 0.42 12.71
N LEU A 121 -4.48 0.55 12.91
CA LEU A 121 -5.34 -0.61 13.04
C LEU A 121 -5.36 -1.40 11.72
N ALA A 122 -5.53 -0.69 10.61
CA ALA A 122 -5.50 -1.32 9.30
C ALA A 122 -4.12 -1.91 8.99
N LEU A 123 -3.07 -1.20 9.38
CA LEU A 123 -1.70 -1.70 9.18
C LEU A 123 -1.46 -2.99 9.95
N ALA A 124 -1.92 -3.06 11.19
CA ALA A 124 -1.77 -4.27 12.00
C ALA A 124 -2.42 -5.47 11.31
N ASN A 125 -3.61 -5.26 10.73
CA ASN A 125 -4.27 -6.31 9.97
C ASN A 125 -3.48 -6.67 8.71
N LEU A 126 -2.91 -5.66 8.07
CA LEU A 126 -2.18 -5.85 6.82
C LEU A 126 -0.91 -6.68 7.01
N VAL A 127 -0.14 -6.37 8.04
CA VAL A 127 1.12 -7.08 8.27
C VAL A 127 0.91 -8.48 8.85
N GLY A 128 -0.31 -8.82 9.16
CA GLY A 128 -0.65 -10.17 9.55
C GLY A 128 -0.14 -10.55 10.91
N ALA A 129 -0.35 -9.68 11.83
CA ALA A 129 0.12 -9.84 13.19
C ALA A 129 0.07 -11.25 13.69
#